data_a11618793c16edbc9389f35f51949ea5
#
_entry.id   a11618793c16edbc9389f35f51949ea5
#
_cell.length_a   1.000
_cell.length_b   1.000
_cell.length_c   1.000
_cell.angle_alpha   90.00
_cell.angle_beta   90.00
_cell.angle_gamma   90.00
#
_symmetry.space_group_name_H-M   'P 1'
#
loop_
_entity.id
_entity.type
_entity.pdbx_description
1 polymer ?
#
loop_
_entity_poly.entity_id
_entity_poly.type
_entity_poly.pdbx_seq_one_letter_code
_entity_poly.pdbx_strand_id
1 'polypeptide(L)'
;MKAGIALIILCIACLLLGLLSPELARPATRPAPAARNASLYPPHYMTFIAIAKCEQPSRGGGGWHGIAWKQEYNYSFKGGMGMTTQNWLDFKRKGQPENMAKATPVEQLWSAWRLYKWADKTYPGNGHTAWVCSSMIGFSGEGTWK
;
A
#
# COMPACT_ATOMS: atom_id res chain seq x y z
N MET A 1 73.33 1.75 1.30
CA MET A 1 72.20 0.78 1.16
C MET A 1 71.42 0.49 2.47
N LYS A 2 71.81 1.03 3.63
CA LYS A 2 71.08 0.74 4.91
C LYS A 2 69.91 1.70 5.26
N ALA A 3 69.91 2.90 4.66
CA ALA A 3 68.83 3.91 4.94
C ALA A 3 67.47 3.61 4.26
N GLY A 4 67.50 2.95 3.09
CA GLY A 4 66.25 2.67 2.34
C GLY A 4 65.37 1.60 2.98
N ILE A 5 65.98 0.63 3.68
CA ILE A 5 65.24 -0.48 4.30
C ILE A 5 64.45 0.00 5.52
N ALA A 6 65.01 0.93 6.30
CA ALA A 6 64.35 1.47 7.49
C ALA A 6 63.10 2.28 7.12
N LEU A 7 63.08 2.99 5.99
CA LEU A 7 61.91 3.76 5.55
C LEU A 7 60.77 2.87 5.09
N ILE A 8 61.09 1.78 4.41
CA ILE A 8 60.06 0.82 3.95
C ILE A 8 59.37 0.13 5.14
N ILE A 9 60.12 -0.26 6.17
CA ILE A 9 59.55 -0.92 7.36
C ILE A 9 58.64 0.07 8.11
N LEU A 10 58.97 1.36 8.19
CA LEU A 10 58.14 2.36 8.84
C LEU A 10 56.82 2.60 8.10
N CYS A 11 56.83 2.62 6.78
CA CYS A 11 55.62 2.74 5.98
C CYS A 11 54.66 1.53 6.11
N ILE A 12 55.22 0.31 6.19
CA ILE A 12 54.40 -0.90 6.36
C ILE A 12 53.75 -0.93 7.76
N ALA A 13 54.47 -0.49 8.80
CA ALA A 13 53.94 -0.38 10.14
C ALA A 13 52.79 0.63 10.23
N CYS A 14 52.87 1.78 9.56
CA CYS A 14 51.77 2.76 9.49
C CYS A 14 50.56 2.22 8.74
N LEU A 15 50.75 1.43 7.67
CA LEU A 15 49.65 0.82 6.93
C LEU A 15 48.90 -0.25 7.76
N LEU A 16 49.63 -1.03 8.55
CA LEU A 16 49.04 -2.06 9.41
C LEU A 16 48.32 -1.49 10.62
N LEU A 17 48.77 -0.34 11.16
CA LEU A 17 48.07 0.37 12.26
C LEU A 17 46.77 1.06 11.78
N GLY A 18 46.70 1.46 10.51
CA GLY A 18 45.49 2.04 9.92
C GLY A 18 44.34 1.06 9.74
N LEU A 19 44.63 -0.25 9.68
CA LEU A 19 43.63 -1.33 9.54
C LEU A 19 43.02 -1.78 10.87
N LEU A 20 43.52 -1.34 11.98
CA LEU A 20 43.03 -1.62 13.35
C LEU A 20 42.23 -0.48 13.94
N SER A 21 41.64 0.37 13.13
CA SER A 21 40.62 1.29 13.63
C SER A 21 39.47 0.46 14.18
N PRO A 22 39.20 0.46 15.49
CA PRO A 22 37.96 -0.12 15.98
C PRO A 22 36.85 0.68 15.29
N GLU A 23 36.16 0.04 14.40
CA GLU A 23 34.88 0.52 13.89
C GLU A 23 34.06 0.76 15.17
N LEU A 24 34.02 2.06 15.60
CA LEU A 24 33.13 2.51 16.65
C LEU A 24 31.74 2.05 16.19
N ALA A 25 31.31 0.91 16.75
CA ALA A 25 29.99 0.37 16.55
C ALA A 25 29.02 1.54 16.77
N ARG A 26 28.58 2.17 15.67
CA ARG A 26 27.49 3.13 15.74
C ARG A 26 26.39 2.42 16.50
N PRO A 27 25.94 2.95 17.64
CA PRO A 27 24.79 2.39 18.30
C PRO A 27 23.73 2.26 17.22
N ALA A 28 23.29 1.03 16.95
CA ALA A 28 22.23 0.77 16.01
C ALA A 28 21.12 1.73 16.42
N THR A 29 20.93 2.79 15.62
CA THR A 29 19.84 3.74 15.84
C THR A 29 18.61 2.86 15.80
N ARG A 30 18.05 2.58 17.00
CA ARG A 30 16.79 1.86 17.15
C ARG A 30 15.87 2.49 16.12
N PRO A 31 15.38 1.74 15.10
CA PRO A 31 14.50 2.33 14.13
C PRO A 31 13.42 3.05 14.91
N ALA A 32 13.24 4.34 14.63
CA ALA A 32 12.18 5.12 15.24
C ALA A 32 10.92 4.26 15.17
N PRO A 33 10.10 4.20 16.23
CA PRO A 33 8.91 3.38 16.24
C PRO A 33 8.06 3.79 15.02
N ALA A 34 8.29 3.08 13.91
CA ALA A 34 7.63 3.35 12.65
C ALA A 34 6.15 3.22 12.93
N ALA A 35 5.51 4.37 12.99
CA ALA A 35 4.07 4.57 12.84
C ALA A 35 3.20 3.42 13.40
N ARG A 36 3.20 3.23 14.71
CA ARG A 36 2.23 2.34 15.40
C ARG A 36 0.78 2.79 15.21
N ASN A 37 0.54 3.87 14.50
CA ASN A 37 -0.77 4.48 14.25
C ASN A 37 -1.15 4.51 12.77
N ALA A 38 -0.54 3.68 11.91
CA ALA A 38 -1.10 3.48 10.59
C ALA A 38 -2.48 2.86 10.77
N SER A 39 -3.53 3.58 10.43
CA SER A 39 -4.90 3.06 10.48
C SER A 39 -4.97 1.73 9.74
N LEU A 40 -5.60 0.72 10.33
CA LEU A 40 -5.83 -0.57 9.67
C LEU A 40 -6.58 -0.35 8.35
N TYR A 41 -7.45 0.65 8.31
CA TYR A 41 -8.30 0.99 7.18
C TYR A 41 -7.82 2.25 6.46
N PRO A 42 -8.05 2.35 5.13
CA PRO A 42 -7.76 3.58 4.39
C PRO A 42 -8.64 4.74 4.89
N PRO A 43 -8.24 5.99 4.60
CA PRO A 43 -9.12 7.13 4.79
C PRO A 43 -10.48 6.89 4.11
N HIS A 44 -11.55 7.38 4.72
CA HIS A 44 -12.92 7.28 4.18
C HIS A 44 -13.41 5.84 3.88
N TYR A 45 -12.88 4.82 4.57
CA TYR A 45 -13.23 3.43 4.30
C TYR A 45 -14.74 3.16 4.41
N MET A 46 -15.47 3.88 5.28
CA MET A 46 -16.93 3.71 5.41
C MET A 46 -17.69 4.07 4.13
N THR A 47 -17.16 4.98 3.33
CA THR A 47 -17.77 5.27 2.03
C THR A 47 -17.51 4.18 1.03
N PHE A 48 -16.30 3.63 1.01
CA PHE A 48 -16.05 2.44 0.19
C PHE A 48 -16.94 1.27 0.61
N ILE A 49 -17.28 1.16 1.91
CA ILE A 49 -18.30 0.20 2.38
C ILE A 49 -19.68 0.53 1.79
N ALA A 50 -20.08 1.80 1.76
CA ALA A 50 -21.35 2.21 1.17
C ALA A 50 -21.38 1.96 -0.34
N ILE A 51 -20.29 2.28 -1.06
CA ILE A 51 -20.13 1.96 -2.48
C ILE A 51 -20.27 0.45 -2.70
N ALA A 52 -19.53 -0.37 -1.97
CA ALA A 52 -19.57 -1.82 -2.10
C ALA A 52 -20.97 -2.40 -1.86
N LYS A 53 -21.72 -1.88 -0.89
CA LYS A 53 -23.12 -2.27 -0.64
C LYS A 53 -24.03 -1.92 -1.82
N CYS A 54 -23.83 -0.76 -2.43
CA CYS A 54 -24.61 -0.32 -3.57
C CYS A 54 -24.26 -1.12 -4.84
N GLU A 55 -22.98 -1.39 -5.07
CA GLU A 55 -22.51 -2.20 -6.21
C GLU A 55 -23.03 -3.66 -6.15
N GLN A 56 -23.46 -4.12 -4.96
CA GLN A 56 -23.87 -5.51 -4.73
C GLN A 56 -25.21 -5.65 -3.97
N PRO A 57 -26.28 -4.92 -4.33
CA PRO A 57 -27.48 -4.84 -3.50
C PRO A 57 -28.21 -6.17 -3.32
N SER A 58 -28.11 -7.08 -4.28
CA SER A 58 -28.86 -8.35 -4.31
C SER A 58 -28.06 -9.56 -3.81
N ARG A 59 -26.83 -9.37 -3.40
CA ARG A 59 -25.88 -10.47 -3.14
C ARG A 59 -25.33 -10.42 -1.72
N GLY A 60 -26.15 -9.97 -0.76
CA GLY A 60 -25.80 -9.93 0.64
C GLY A 60 -25.14 -11.23 1.07
N GLY A 61 -23.84 -11.29 0.98
CA GLY A 61 -23.05 -12.37 1.56
C GLY A 61 -22.85 -12.03 3.01
N GLY A 62 -22.98 -12.99 3.91
CA GLY A 62 -22.79 -12.83 5.35
C GLY A 62 -21.37 -12.42 5.77
N GLY A 63 -20.62 -11.70 4.89
CA GLY A 63 -19.29 -11.20 5.17
C GLY A 63 -19.29 -9.89 5.96
N TRP A 64 -18.11 -9.37 6.23
CA TRP A 64 -17.90 -8.13 6.96
C TRP A 64 -18.72 -6.99 6.33
N HIS A 65 -19.52 -6.29 7.14
CA HIS A 65 -20.53 -5.30 6.72
C HIS A 65 -21.62 -5.82 5.77
N GLY A 66 -21.85 -7.14 5.68
CA GLY A 66 -22.82 -7.73 4.77
C GLY A 66 -22.40 -7.73 3.30
N ILE A 67 -21.12 -7.59 3.02
CA ILE A 67 -20.56 -7.52 1.66
C ILE A 67 -19.95 -8.87 1.27
N ALA A 68 -20.21 -9.33 0.06
CA ALA A 68 -19.64 -10.55 -0.50
C ALA A 68 -18.20 -10.34 -0.99
N TRP A 69 -17.26 -10.18 -0.06
CA TRP A 69 -15.86 -9.87 -0.37
C TRP A 69 -15.15 -10.90 -1.26
N LYS A 70 -15.59 -12.15 -1.22
CA LYS A 70 -15.01 -13.25 -2.01
C LYS A 70 -15.77 -13.52 -3.30
N GLN A 71 -16.62 -12.60 -3.74
CA GLN A 71 -17.45 -12.78 -4.89
C GLN A 71 -16.65 -12.78 -6.19
N GLU A 72 -16.96 -13.70 -7.06
CA GLU A 72 -16.52 -13.75 -8.46
C GLU A 72 -17.76 -13.65 -9.35
N TYR A 73 -18.13 -12.44 -9.77
CA TYR A 73 -19.35 -12.20 -10.54
C TYR A 73 -19.27 -12.70 -11.95
N ASN A 74 -18.15 -12.43 -12.58
CA ASN A 74 -17.81 -12.82 -13.94
C ASN A 74 -16.29 -12.64 -14.13
N TYR A 75 -15.83 -12.78 -15.34
CA TYR A 75 -14.40 -12.58 -15.65
C TYR A 75 -13.91 -11.15 -15.43
N SER A 76 -14.81 -10.16 -15.44
CA SER A 76 -14.47 -8.75 -15.43
C SER A 76 -14.46 -8.10 -14.04
N PHE A 77 -15.40 -8.48 -13.15
CA PHE A 77 -15.57 -7.83 -11.85
C PHE A 77 -15.47 -8.84 -10.72
N LYS A 78 -14.68 -8.53 -9.70
CA LYS A 78 -14.41 -9.43 -8.59
C LYS A 78 -14.37 -8.68 -7.25
N GLY A 79 -14.50 -9.45 -6.18
CA GLY A 79 -14.43 -8.96 -4.81
C GLY A 79 -15.59 -8.06 -4.39
N GLY A 80 -15.55 -7.60 -3.16
CA GLY A 80 -16.59 -6.77 -2.56
C GLY A 80 -16.73 -5.39 -3.18
N MET A 81 -15.62 -4.85 -3.69
CA MET A 81 -15.61 -3.53 -4.32
C MET A 81 -16.03 -3.54 -5.79
N GLY A 82 -16.27 -4.71 -6.41
CA GLY A 82 -16.64 -4.80 -7.82
C GLY A 82 -15.60 -4.19 -8.77
N MET A 83 -14.32 -4.23 -8.43
CA MET A 83 -13.27 -3.72 -9.30
C MET A 83 -13.03 -4.64 -10.49
N THR A 84 -12.65 -4.07 -11.63
CA THR A 84 -12.16 -4.88 -12.76
C THR A 84 -10.88 -5.61 -12.38
N THR A 85 -10.61 -6.73 -13.02
CA THR A 85 -9.35 -7.47 -12.81
C THR A 85 -8.13 -6.58 -13.06
N GLN A 86 -8.17 -5.74 -14.12
CA GLN A 86 -7.08 -4.82 -14.44
C GLN A 86 -6.88 -3.79 -13.32
N ASN A 87 -7.95 -3.12 -12.89
CA ASN A 87 -7.85 -2.15 -11.79
C ASN A 87 -7.30 -2.79 -10.50
N TRP A 88 -7.70 -4.03 -10.20
CA TRP A 88 -7.13 -4.73 -9.07
C TRP A 88 -5.62 -4.95 -9.23
N LEU A 89 -5.16 -5.46 -10.38
CA LEU A 89 -3.75 -5.73 -10.64
C LEU A 89 -2.89 -4.46 -10.58
N ASP A 90 -3.41 -3.35 -11.10
CA ASP A 90 -2.70 -2.06 -11.12
C ASP A 90 -2.60 -1.42 -9.73
N PHE A 91 -3.60 -1.62 -8.87
CA PHE A 91 -3.69 -0.94 -7.58
C PHE A 91 -3.47 -1.85 -6.36
N LYS A 92 -3.32 -3.16 -6.52
CA LYS A 92 -2.92 -4.04 -5.42
C LYS A 92 -1.46 -3.78 -4.98
N ARG A 93 -1.11 -4.15 -3.77
CA ARG A 93 0.30 -4.15 -3.33
C ARG A 93 1.02 -5.41 -3.82
N LYS A 94 2.33 -5.31 -3.98
CA LYS A 94 3.18 -6.49 -4.22
C LYS A 94 2.94 -7.53 -3.12
N GLY A 95 2.80 -8.78 -3.51
CA GLY A 95 2.54 -9.89 -2.60
C GLY A 95 1.06 -10.16 -2.29
N GLN A 96 0.14 -9.27 -2.69
CA GLN A 96 -1.29 -9.56 -2.59
C GLN A 96 -1.74 -10.52 -3.72
N PRO A 97 -2.83 -11.29 -3.49
CA PRO A 97 -3.34 -12.24 -4.50
C PRO A 97 -3.59 -11.57 -5.86
N GLU A 98 -3.43 -12.29 -6.94
CA GLU A 98 -3.80 -11.79 -8.27
C GLU A 98 -5.30 -11.73 -8.46
N ASN A 99 -6.04 -12.67 -7.85
CA ASN A 99 -7.49 -12.63 -7.83
C ASN A 99 -7.97 -11.84 -6.59
N MET A 100 -8.67 -10.73 -6.83
CA MET A 100 -9.22 -9.86 -5.78
C MET A 100 -10.13 -10.61 -4.81
N ALA A 101 -10.90 -11.60 -5.28
CA ALA A 101 -11.79 -12.38 -4.43
C ALA A 101 -11.06 -13.21 -3.35
N LYS A 102 -9.75 -13.41 -3.51
CA LYS A 102 -8.87 -14.07 -2.52
C LYS A 102 -8.22 -13.10 -1.55
N ALA A 103 -8.32 -11.79 -1.80
CA ALA A 103 -7.80 -10.76 -0.92
C ALA A 103 -8.75 -10.50 0.26
N THR A 104 -8.18 -10.04 1.37
CA THR A 104 -8.98 -9.63 2.53
C THR A 104 -9.79 -8.36 2.22
N PRO A 105 -10.89 -8.10 2.96
CA PRO A 105 -11.64 -6.85 2.83
C PRO A 105 -10.77 -5.60 2.94
N VAL A 106 -9.85 -5.58 3.89
CA VAL A 106 -8.93 -4.45 4.13
C VAL A 106 -8.00 -4.23 2.93
N GLU A 107 -7.48 -5.29 2.34
CA GLU A 107 -6.64 -5.19 1.14
C GLU A 107 -7.42 -4.63 -0.05
N GLN A 108 -8.67 -5.07 -0.22
CA GLN A 108 -9.56 -4.55 -1.26
C GLN A 108 -9.87 -3.07 -1.06
N LEU A 109 -10.17 -2.65 0.17
CA LEU A 109 -10.40 -1.23 0.49
C LEU A 109 -9.17 -0.36 0.24
N TRP A 110 -7.97 -0.82 0.60
CA TRP A 110 -6.74 -0.10 0.30
C TRP A 110 -6.45 0.00 -1.20
N SER A 111 -6.82 -1.02 -1.98
CA SER A 111 -6.70 -0.98 -3.44
C SER A 111 -7.69 0.03 -4.03
N ALA A 112 -8.93 0.03 -3.57
CA ALA A 112 -9.95 0.99 -3.96
C ALA A 112 -9.52 2.43 -3.65
N TRP A 113 -8.93 2.69 -2.46
CA TRP A 113 -8.38 3.98 -2.11
C TRP A 113 -7.27 4.44 -3.06
N ARG A 114 -6.37 3.55 -3.47
CA ARG A 114 -5.31 3.89 -4.43
C ARG A 114 -5.87 4.20 -5.81
N LEU A 115 -6.84 3.43 -6.29
CA LEU A 115 -7.55 3.71 -7.53
C LEU A 115 -8.23 5.08 -7.46
N TYR A 116 -8.97 5.37 -6.38
CA TYR A 116 -9.58 6.67 -6.14
C TYR A 116 -8.55 7.82 -6.23
N LYS A 117 -7.45 7.71 -5.50
CA LYS A 117 -6.40 8.74 -5.49
C LYS A 117 -5.75 8.93 -6.86
N TRP A 118 -5.57 7.87 -7.61
CA TRP A 118 -5.05 7.94 -8.97
C TRP A 118 -6.04 8.62 -9.90
N ALA A 119 -7.31 8.22 -9.86
CA ALA A 119 -8.37 8.80 -10.68
C ALA A 119 -8.57 10.29 -10.37
N ASP A 120 -8.56 10.67 -9.08
CA ASP A 120 -8.69 12.05 -8.64
C ASP A 120 -7.51 12.93 -9.06
N LYS A 121 -6.29 12.38 -9.03
CA LYS A 121 -5.09 13.06 -9.54
C LYS A 121 -5.13 13.25 -11.06
N THR A 122 -5.65 12.27 -11.79
CA THR A 122 -5.72 12.28 -13.25
C THR A 122 -6.86 13.16 -13.76
N TYR A 123 -7.97 13.13 -13.04
CA TYR A 123 -9.21 13.87 -13.33
C TYR A 123 -9.68 14.53 -12.03
N PRO A 124 -9.16 15.72 -11.67
CA PRO A 124 -9.45 16.36 -10.39
C PRO A 124 -10.95 16.47 -10.10
N GLY A 125 -11.34 16.06 -8.90
CA GLY A 125 -12.74 16.00 -8.47
C GLY A 125 -13.54 14.79 -8.98
N ASN A 126 -12.94 13.91 -9.77
CA ASN A 126 -13.62 12.77 -10.38
C ASN A 126 -13.12 11.40 -9.89
N GLY A 127 -12.34 11.33 -8.81
CA GLY A 127 -11.85 10.07 -8.28
C GLY A 127 -12.96 9.06 -7.95
N HIS A 128 -14.14 9.56 -7.61
CA HIS A 128 -15.32 8.76 -7.30
C HIS A 128 -15.95 8.07 -8.52
N THR A 129 -15.72 8.55 -9.74
CA THR A 129 -16.33 8.00 -10.97
C THR A 129 -15.84 6.61 -11.34
N ALA A 130 -14.85 6.09 -10.63
CA ALA A 130 -14.41 4.70 -10.77
C ALA A 130 -15.53 3.68 -10.39
N TRP A 131 -16.58 4.13 -9.69
CA TRP A 131 -17.75 3.33 -9.32
C TRP A 131 -19.04 4.04 -9.68
N VAL A 132 -19.94 3.31 -10.36
CA VAL A 132 -21.27 3.84 -10.73
C VAL A 132 -22.08 4.24 -9.51
N CYS A 133 -22.01 3.43 -8.46
CA CYS A 133 -22.74 3.67 -7.21
C CYS A 133 -22.26 4.90 -6.41
N SER A 134 -21.09 5.46 -6.70
CA SER A 134 -20.59 6.61 -5.96
C SER A 134 -21.51 7.82 -6.10
N SER A 135 -22.01 8.10 -7.29
CA SER A 135 -22.97 9.18 -7.54
C SER A 135 -24.33 8.90 -6.88
N MET A 136 -24.76 7.62 -6.85
CA MET A 136 -26.04 7.22 -6.26
C MET A 136 -26.08 7.39 -4.74
N ILE A 137 -24.94 7.26 -4.07
CA ILE A 137 -24.82 7.48 -2.61
C ILE A 137 -24.44 8.92 -2.25
N GLY A 138 -24.43 9.83 -3.23
CA GLY A 138 -24.09 11.24 -3.02
C GLY A 138 -22.62 11.54 -2.78
N PHE A 139 -21.74 10.61 -3.20
CA PHE A 139 -20.30 10.83 -3.14
C PHE A 139 -19.80 11.60 -4.35
N SER A 140 -19.49 12.87 -4.16
CA SER A 140 -19.11 13.82 -5.23
C SER A 140 -17.65 14.29 -5.16
N GLY A 141 -16.75 13.56 -4.46
CA GLY A 141 -15.35 13.95 -4.36
C GLY A 141 -15.02 14.81 -3.12
N GLU A 142 -13.95 15.56 -3.17
CA GLU A 142 -13.34 16.19 -2.01
C GLU A 142 -14.31 16.96 -1.10
N GLY A 143 -14.34 16.57 0.15
CA GLY A 143 -14.75 17.42 1.28
C GLY A 143 -16.23 17.39 1.67
N THR A 144 -17.10 16.65 1.00
CA THR A 144 -18.51 16.58 1.40
C THR A 144 -18.95 15.18 1.81
N TRP A 145 -18.25 14.64 2.78
CA TRP A 145 -18.78 13.55 3.59
C TRP A 145 -19.79 14.16 4.58
N LYS A 146 -21.02 14.31 4.15
CA LYS A 146 -22.13 14.64 5.05
C LYS A 146 -22.60 13.41 5.78
#